data_40e846fa65232655acd26b01936f93d2
#
_entry.id   40e846fa65232655acd26b01936f93d2
#
_cell.length_a   1.000
_cell.length_b   1.000
_cell.length_c   1.000
_cell.angle_alpha   90.00
_cell.angle_beta   90.00
_cell.angle_gamma   90.00
#
_symmetry.space_group_name_H-M   'P 1'
#
loop_
_entity.id
_entity.type
_entity.pdbx_description
1 polymer ?
#
loop_
_entity_poly.entity_id
_entity_poly.type
_entity_poly.pdbx_seq_one_letter_code
_entity_poly.pdbx_strand_id
1 'polypeptide(L)'
;RTKMMIPDPDTANIARLMFEMYAEPSTSFGDIARYFAQEGILVYDKELRRGFISQMLRNPIYAQADLELYEFFKGQGAVVVNEAADFAGTNGCYLYQGRDVQERKNKDLKNQILVLAPSEGIVPADTWLRCRKKLMANITFQGGRKPKNTWLAGKMKCGHCGRALKSLGNRAGTHYLYCTKRADNMSCEGCGTLR
;
A
#
# COMPACT_ATOMS: atom_id res chain seq x y z
N ARG A 1 9.03 -25.60 -14.53
CA ARG A 1 8.98 -24.31 -15.28
C ARG A 1 8.80 -23.18 -14.28
N THR A 2 9.81 -22.32 -14.19
CA THR A 2 9.72 -21.11 -13.37
C THR A 2 8.84 -20.09 -14.11
N LYS A 3 7.77 -19.61 -13.48
CA LYS A 3 6.94 -18.54 -14.04
C LYS A 3 7.65 -17.21 -13.75
N MET A 4 7.96 -16.46 -14.79
CA MET A 4 8.50 -15.11 -14.69
C MET A 4 7.36 -14.11 -14.88
N MET A 5 7.30 -13.09 -14.02
CA MET A 5 6.37 -11.97 -14.19
C MET A 5 6.99 -11.01 -15.22
N ILE A 6 6.18 -10.62 -16.19
CA ILE A 6 6.54 -9.60 -17.18
C ILE A 6 5.66 -8.39 -16.90
N PRO A 7 6.23 -7.18 -16.77
CA PRO A 7 5.42 -5.98 -16.59
C PRO A 7 4.50 -5.75 -17.80
N ASP A 8 3.22 -5.62 -17.56
CA ASP A 8 2.27 -5.15 -18.55
C ASP A 8 2.45 -3.63 -18.73
N PRO A 9 2.71 -3.13 -19.95
CA PRO A 9 3.05 -1.72 -20.17
C PRO A 9 2.03 -0.74 -19.62
N ASP A 10 0.74 -1.03 -19.77
CA ASP A 10 -0.33 -0.12 -19.36
C ASP A 10 -0.42 0.00 -17.84
N THR A 11 -0.43 -1.11 -17.16
CA THR A 11 -0.48 -1.13 -15.68
C THR A 11 0.85 -0.74 -15.04
N ALA A 12 1.99 -0.97 -15.71
CA ALA A 12 3.30 -0.53 -15.24
C ALA A 12 3.42 1.00 -15.16
N ASN A 13 2.88 1.72 -16.16
CA ASN A 13 2.87 3.18 -16.15
C ASN A 13 2.01 3.75 -15.01
N ILE A 14 0.87 3.11 -14.73
CA ILE A 14 0.02 3.46 -13.59
C ILE A 14 0.79 3.27 -12.27
N ALA A 15 1.53 2.16 -12.15
CA ALA A 15 2.34 1.90 -10.96
C ALA A 15 3.47 2.94 -10.80
N ARG A 16 4.21 3.28 -11.87
CA ARG A 16 5.25 4.33 -11.83
C ARG A 16 4.69 5.67 -11.36
N LEU A 17 3.60 6.12 -11.98
CA LEU A 17 2.92 7.36 -11.59
C LEU A 17 2.54 7.36 -10.10
N MET A 18 2.06 6.25 -9.58
CA MET A 18 1.71 6.12 -8.17
C MET A 18 2.91 6.31 -7.24
N PHE A 19 4.08 5.74 -7.60
CA PHE A 19 5.32 5.90 -6.84
C PHE A 19 5.84 7.34 -6.93
N GLU A 20 5.84 7.94 -8.12
CA GLU A 20 6.26 9.33 -8.33
C GLU A 20 5.40 10.30 -7.51
N MET A 21 4.08 10.17 -7.58
CA MET A 21 3.17 10.98 -6.78
C MET A 21 3.42 10.82 -5.28
N TYR A 22 3.62 9.59 -4.80
CA TYR A 22 3.82 9.37 -3.37
C TYR A 22 5.21 9.79 -2.88
N ALA A 23 6.21 9.81 -3.74
CA ALA A 23 7.55 10.32 -3.43
C ALA A 23 7.54 11.81 -3.06
N GLU A 24 6.54 12.56 -3.54
CA GLU A 24 6.33 13.96 -3.14
C GLU A 24 5.94 14.05 -1.66
N PRO A 25 6.60 14.90 -0.85
CA PRO A 25 6.41 14.94 0.61
C PRO A 25 4.97 15.17 1.05
N SER A 26 4.23 16.05 0.35
CA SER A 26 2.86 16.46 0.70
C SER A 26 1.78 15.48 0.27
N THR A 27 2.05 14.55 -0.66
CA THR A 27 1.05 13.67 -1.25
C THR A 27 0.67 12.52 -0.30
N SER A 28 -0.60 12.37 -0.02
CA SER A 28 -1.16 11.27 0.77
C SER A 28 -1.77 10.17 -0.13
N PHE A 29 -2.07 8.99 0.43
CA PHE A 29 -2.84 7.96 -0.28
C PHE A 29 -4.21 8.45 -0.76
N GLY A 30 -4.81 9.39 -0.02
CA GLY A 30 -6.09 9.99 -0.38
C GLY A 30 -5.99 10.86 -1.62
N ASP A 31 -4.90 11.61 -1.77
CA ASP A 31 -4.65 12.46 -2.92
C ASP A 31 -4.46 11.61 -4.17
N ILE A 32 -3.66 10.54 -4.08
CA ILE A 32 -3.47 9.58 -5.16
C ILE A 32 -4.83 8.96 -5.55
N ALA A 33 -5.59 8.45 -4.59
CA ALA A 33 -6.88 7.82 -4.89
C ALA A 33 -7.87 8.79 -5.54
N ARG A 34 -7.88 10.08 -5.13
CA ARG A 34 -8.71 11.12 -5.75
C ARG A 34 -8.28 11.44 -7.18
N TYR A 35 -6.97 11.62 -7.39
CA TYR A 35 -6.43 11.88 -8.71
C TYR A 35 -6.82 10.78 -9.70
N PHE A 36 -6.58 9.52 -9.36
CA PHE A 36 -6.93 8.40 -10.22
C PHE A 36 -8.44 8.29 -10.48
N ALA A 37 -9.28 8.62 -9.49
CA ALA A 37 -10.72 8.64 -9.66
C ALA A 37 -11.19 9.79 -10.57
N GLN A 38 -10.57 10.96 -10.50
CA GLN A 38 -10.86 12.12 -11.34
C GLN A 38 -10.46 11.88 -12.80
N GLU A 39 -9.29 11.27 -13.01
CA GLU A 39 -8.79 10.91 -14.34
C GLU A 39 -9.48 9.65 -14.91
N GLY A 40 -10.39 9.02 -14.17
CA GLY A 40 -11.09 7.81 -14.61
C GLY A 40 -10.17 6.59 -14.77
N ILE A 41 -8.99 6.61 -14.15
CA ILE A 41 -8.00 5.53 -14.25
C ILE A 41 -8.41 4.38 -13.33
N LEU A 42 -8.62 3.22 -13.93
CA LEU A 42 -8.97 1.99 -13.24
C LEU A 42 -7.82 0.99 -13.29
N VAL A 43 -7.71 0.15 -12.25
CA VAL A 43 -6.80 -1.00 -12.24
C VAL A 43 -7.66 -2.26 -12.08
N TYR A 44 -7.60 -3.15 -13.07
CA TYR A 44 -8.49 -4.33 -13.17
C TYR A 44 -9.97 -3.94 -13.04
N ASP A 45 -10.41 -2.93 -13.79
CA ASP A 45 -11.78 -2.40 -13.80
C ASP A 45 -12.28 -1.90 -12.43
N LYS A 46 -11.36 -1.56 -11.53
CA LYS A 46 -11.70 -1.09 -10.18
C LYS A 46 -10.97 0.20 -9.83
N GLU A 47 -11.69 1.06 -9.14
CA GLU A 47 -11.09 2.25 -8.53
C GLU A 47 -10.04 1.87 -7.47
N LEU A 48 -8.95 2.62 -7.47
CA LEU A 48 -7.87 2.44 -6.52
C LEU A 48 -8.31 2.79 -5.09
N ARG A 49 -8.01 1.90 -4.16
CA ARG A 49 -8.28 2.09 -2.73
C ARG A 49 -6.99 2.39 -1.99
N ARG A 50 -7.05 3.22 -0.96
CA ARG A 50 -5.88 3.54 -0.10
C ARG A 50 -5.12 2.30 0.38
N GLY A 51 -5.83 1.24 0.74
CA GLY A 51 -5.20 -0.03 1.17
C GLY A 51 -4.39 -0.69 0.07
N PHE A 52 -4.89 -0.68 -1.17
CA PHE A 52 -4.18 -1.21 -2.34
C PHE A 52 -2.93 -0.37 -2.65
N ILE A 53 -3.06 0.96 -2.70
CA ILE A 53 -1.94 1.89 -2.86
C ILE A 53 -0.85 1.62 -1.82
N SER A 54 -1.26 1.50 -0.55
CA SER A 54 -0.33 1.20 0.55
C SER A 54 0.39 -0.16 0.39
N GLN A 55 -0.27 -1.18 -0.15
CA GLN A 55 0.34 -2.48 -0.40
C GLN A 55 1.34 -2.42 -1.55
N MET A 56 0.99 -1.76 -2.64
CA MET A 56 1.88 -1.60 -3.80
C MET A 56 3.16 -0.84 -3.42
N LEU A 57 3.03 0.30 -2.76
CA LEU A 57 4.17 1.13 -2.36
C LEU A 57 5.14 0.44 -1.38
N ARG A 58 4.69 -0.61 -0.70
CA ARG A 58 5.55 -1.41 0.20
C ARG A 58 6.22 -2.59 -0.46
N ASN A 59 5.76 -2.99 -1.62
CA ASN A 59 6.22 -4.21 -2.27
C ASN A 59 7.51 -3.94 -3.05
N PRO A 60 8.65 -4.54 -2.67
CA PRO A 60 9.93 -4.30 -3.32
C PRO A 60 10.04 -4.99 -4.70
N ILE A 61 9.04 -5.73 -5.16
CA ILE A 61 8.99 -6.30 -6.50
C ILE A 61 9.01 -5.21 -7.58
N TYR A 62 8.51 -4.02 -7.25
CA TYR A 62 8.47 -2.89 -8.17
C TYR A 62 9.79 -2.13 -8.26
N ALA A 63 10.68 -2.26 -7.27
CA ALA A 63 11.95 -1.53 -7.24
C ALA A 63 12.98 -2.17 -8.18
N GLN A 64 13.74 -1.36 -8.90
CA GLN A 64 14.99 -1.77 -9.55
C GLN A 64 16.07 -1.87 -8.48
N ALA A 65 16.23 -3.06 -7.91
CA ALA A 65 17.02 -3.28 -6.71
C ALA A 65 18.50 -3.07 -6.96
N ASP A 66 19.05 -2.05 -6.35
CA ASP A 66 20.47 -1.68 -6.35
C ASP A 66 21.11 -1.88 -4.96
N LEU A 67 22.35 -1.47 -4.84
CA LEU A 67 23.12 -1.57 -3.59
C LEU A 67 22.49 -0.76 -2.45
N GLU A 68 21.85 0.40 -2.72
CA GLU A 68 21.20 1.17 -1.66
C GLU A 68 20.02 0.42 -1.07
N LEU A 69 19.25 -0.26 -1.92
CA LEU A 69 18.13 -1.09 -1.48
C LEU A 69 18.61 -2.30 -0.68
N TYR A 70 19.71 -2.96 -1.09
CA TYR A 70 20.35 -4.01 -0.31
C TYR A 70 20.73 -3.54 1.10
N GLU A 71 21.47 -2.42 1.18
CA GLU A 71 21.91 -1.86 2.47
C GLU A 71 20.72 -1.42 3.34
N PHE A 72 19.68 -0.85 2.72
CA PHE A 72 18.46 -0.49 3.45
C PHE A 72 17.82 -1.71 4.13
N PHE A 73 17.59 -2.80 3.42
CA PHE A 73 16.96 -3.98 4.01
C PHE A 73 17.84 -4.64 5.05
N LYS A 74 19.14 -4.74 4.80
CA LYS A 74 20.12 -5.26 5.75
C LYS A 74 20.19 -4.42 7.02
N GLY A 75 20.20 -3.10 6.88
CA GLY A 75 20.17 -2.16 8.02
C GLY A 75 18.88 -2.22 8.85
N GLN A 76 17.77 -2.66 8.24
CA GLN A 76 16.51 -2.92 8.93
C GLN A 76 16.42 -4.33 9.56
N GLY A 77 17.47 -5.13 9.46
CA GLY A 77 17.53 -6.48 10.04
C GLY A 77 16.84 -7.57 9.22
N ALA A 78 16.60 -7.33 7.94
CA ALA A 78 16.14 -8.36 7.01
C ALA A 78 17.28 -9.33 6.67
N VAL A 79 16.93 -10.59 6.40
CA VAL A 79 17.84 -11.60 5.88
C VAL A 79 17.86 -11.47 4.35
N VAL A 80 18.95 -10.94 3.80
CA VAL A 80 19.14 -10.84 2.35
C VAL A 80 19.86 -12.09 1.86
N VAL A 81 19.24 -12.84 0.96
CA VAL A 81 19.74 -14.14 0.48
C VAL A 81 20.83 -13.98 -0.57
N ASN A 82 20.67 -13.01 -1.46
CA ASN A 82 21.61 -12.74 -2.54
C ASN A 82 22.81 -11.92 -2.04
N GLU A 83 23.92 -11.98 -2.76
CA GLU A 83 25.09 -11.16 -2.46
C GLU A 83 24.88 -9.70 -2.92
N ALA A 84 25.62 -8.78 -2.32
CA ALA A 84 25.51 -7.35 -2.66
C ALA A 84 25.82 -7.08 -4.15
N ALA A 85 26.72 -7.86 -4.73
CA ALA A 85 27.11 -7.74 -6.15
C ALA A 85 25.97 -8.10 -7.13
N ASP A 86 24.98 -8.88 -6.69
CA ASP A 86 23.83 -9.27 -7.51
C ASP A 86 22.83 -8.11 -7.70
N PHE A 87 22.89 -7.08 -6.86
CA PHE A 87 21.99 -5.92 -6.88
C PHE A 87 22.42 -4.90 -7.92
N ALA A 88 22.21 -5.25 -9.18
CA ALA A 88 22.64 -4.46 -10.34
C ALA A 88 21.69 -3.32 -10.76
N GLY A 89 20.63 -3.06 -9.99
CA GLY A 89 19.66 -2.00 -10.32
C GLY A 89 18.67 -2.38 -11.44
N THR A 90 18.43 -3.64 -11.67
CA THR A 90 17.52 -4.11 -12.73
C THR A 90 16.34 -4.90 -12.20
N ASN A 91 16.57 -5.89 -11.37
CA ASN A 91 15.57 -6.84 -10.92
C ASN A 91 14.80 -6.32 -9.69
N GLY A 92 13.54 -6.71 -9.58
CA GLY A 92 12.78 -6.51 -8.36
C GLY A 92 13.16 -7.49 -7.25
N CYS A 93 12.52 -7.36 -6.09
CA CYS A 93 12.75 -8.27 -4.97
C CYS A 93 11.45 -8.90 -4.48
N TYR A 94 11.53 -10.15 -4.07
CA TYR A 94 10.51 -10.80 -3.25
C TYR A 94 10.82 -10.59 -1.76
N LEU A 95 9.79 -10.30 -1.00
CA LEU A 95 9.89 -10.18 0.45
C LEU A 95 8.98 -11.21 1.11
N TYR A 96 9.58 -12.13 1.83
CA TYR A 96 8.88 -13.22 2.49
C TYR A 96 8.91 -13.04 4.01
N GLN A 97 7.79 -13.39 4.65
CA GLN A 97 7.74 -13.64 6.09
C GLN A 97 7.88 -15.13 6.36
N GLY A 98 8.61 -15.51 7.40
CA GLY A 98 8.60 -16.88 7.90
C GLY A 98 7.18 -17.34 8.30
N ARG A 99 6.94 -18.66 8.34
CA ARG A 99 5.63 -19.24 8.64
C ARG A 99 5.12 -18.91 10.05
N ASP A 100 6.01 -18.63 10.99
CA ASP A 100 5.69 -18.45 12.40
C ASP A 100 5.39 -17.00 12.80
N VAL A 101 5.38 -16.08 11.83
CA VAL A 101 5.16 -14.66 12.14
C VAL A 101 3.68 -14.33 12.03
N GLN A 102 3.02 -14.16 13.19
CA GLN A 102 1.64 -13.67 13.28
C GLN A 102 1.52 -12.17 13.02
N GLU A 103 2.63 -11.44 12.97
CA GLU A 103 2.65 -10.01 12.74
C GLU A 103 2.50 -9.67 11.25
N ARG A 104 1.78 -8.58 10.98
CA ARG A 104 1.54 -8.15 9.60
C ARG A 104 2.84 -7.69 8.94
N LYS A 105 3.13 -8.20 7.74
CA LYS A 105 4.26 -7.91 6.82
C LYS A 105 4.71 -6.44 6.71
N ASN A 106 4.02 -5.52 7.31
CA ASN A 106 4.13 -4.10 6.96
C ASN A 106 4.80 -3.24 8.01
N LYS A 107 5.04 -3.77 9.20
CA LYS A 107 5.54 -2.97 10.33
C LYS A 107 7.03 -3.13 10.57
N ASP A 108 7.52 -4.35 10.50
CA ASP A 108 8.90 -4.67 10.84
C ASP A 108 9.52 -5.48 9.70
N LEU A 109 10.69 -5.09 9.26
CA LEU A 109 11.48 -5.83 8.27
C LEU A 109 12.44 -6.82 8.93
N LYS A 110 12.57 -6.77 10.26
CA LYS A 110 13.43 -7.68 11.00
C LYS A 110 13.02 -9.13 10.77
N ASN A 111 14.00 -9.96 10.46
CA ASN A 111 13.84 -11.38 10.15
C ASN A 111 12.98 -11.69 8.90
N GLN A 112 12.58 -10.69 8.11
CA GLN A 112 11.99 -10.97 6.81
C GLN A 112 13.09 -11.37 5.82
N ILE A 113 12.74 -12.23 4.87
CA ILE A 113 13.69 -12.76 3.89
C ILE A 113 13.51 -12.01 2.57
N LEU A 114 14.56 -11.33 2.13
CA LEU A 114 14.61 -10.64 0.83
C LEU A 114 15.37 -11.50 -0.18
N VAL A 115 14.79 -11.68 -1.37
CA VAL A 115 15.39 -12.44 -2.47
C VAL A 115 15.18 -11.67 -3.76
N LEU A 116 16.21 -11.56 -4.61
CA LEU A 116 16.07 -10.99 -5.95
C LEU A 116 15.06 -11.81 -6.77
N ALA A 117 14.16 -11.11 -7.41
CA ALA A 117 13.21 -11.72 -8.32
C ALA A 117 13.84 -11.92 -9.70
N PRO A 118 13.41 -12.93 -10.48
CA PRO A 118 13.86 -13.08 -11.87
C PRO A 118 13.27 -12.02 -12.81
N SER A 119 12.26 -11.26 -12.35
CA SER A 119 11.58 -10.20 -13.10
C SER A 119 12.18 -8.83 -12.83
N GLU A 120 12.16 -7.97 -13.85
CA GLU A 120 12.63 -6.60 -13.75
C GLU A 120 11.76 -5.76 -12.83
N GLY A 121 12.40 -4.87 -12.07
CA GLY A 121 11.72 -3.77 -11.37
C GLY A 121 11.33 -2.67 -12.36
N ILE A 122 10.29 -1.90 -12.02
CA ILE A 122 9.76 -0.85 -12.91
C ILE A 122 9.95 0.57 -12.36
N VAL A 123 10.44 0.69 -11.13
CA VAL A 123 10.62 1.95 -10.40
C VAL A 123 12.07 2.05 -9.93
N PRO A 124 12.76 3.18 -10.14
CA PRO A 124 14.11 3.38 -9.61
C PRO A 124 14.19 3.16 -8.10
N ALA A 125 15.30 2.58 -7.63
CA ALA A 125 15.47 2.24 -6.21
C ALA A 125 15.35 3.46 -5.30
N ASP A 126 15.92 4.61 -5.68
CA ASP A 126 15.83 5.87 -4.93
C ASP A 126 14.39 6.33 -4.70
N THR A 127 13.56 6.26 -5.74
CA THR A 127 12.14 6.63 -5.69
C THR A 127 11.36 5.67 -4.78
N TRP A 128 11.61 4.35 -4.91
CA TRP A 128 11.02 3.36 -4.04
C TRP A 128 11.44 3.57 -2.58
N LEU A 129 12.72 3.82 -2.32
CA LEU A 129 13.27 4.07 -0.98
C LEU A 129 12.68 5.34 -0.35
N ARG A 130 12.51 6.43 -1.12
CA ARG A 130 11.82 7.65 -0.64
C ARG A 130 10.40 7.33 -0.19
N CYS A 131 9.66 6.58 -0.99
CA CYS A 131 8.32 6.13 -0.64
C CYS A 131 8.33 5.27 0.63
N ARG A 132 9.26 4.33 0.73
CA ARG A 132 9.36 3.41 1.89
C ARG A 132 9.73 4.14 3.18
N LYS A 133 10.70 5.05 3.14
CA LYS A 133 11.09 5.88 4.28
C LYS A 133 9.93 6.75 4.76
N LYS A 134 9.18 7.37 3.83
CA LYS A 134 7.97 8.13 4.13
C LYS A 134 6.88 7.26 4.78
N LEU A 135 6.67 6.04 4.26
CA LEU A 135 5.74 5.07 4.85
C LEU A 135 6.12 4.68 6.28
N MET A 136 7.40 4.51 6.55
CA MET A 136 7.91 4.16 7.89
C MET A 136 7.74 5.33 8.86
N ALA A 137 8.03 6.56 8.42
CA ALA A 137 7.83 7.77 9.22
C ALA A 137 6.36 8.01 9.58
N ASN A 138 5.43 7.64 8.69
CA ASN A 138 3.99 7.79 8.87
C ASN A 138 3.34 6.69 9.73
N ILE A 139 4.11 5.74 10.29
CA ILE A 139 3.59 4.70 11.20
C ILE A 139 3.34 5.33 12.60
N THR A 140 2.44 6.27 12.67
CA THR A 140 2.03 6.91 13.93
C THR A 140 0.87 6.21 14.64
N PHE A 141 0.23 5.24 14.00
CA PHE A 141 -0.92 4.53 14.56
C PHE A 141 -0.62 3.03 14.75
N GLN A 142 -0.09 2.68 15.87
CA GLN A 142 -0.23 1.32 16.40
C GLN A 142 -1.73 1.11 16.65
N GLY A 143 -2.31 0.16 15.91
CA GLY A 143 -3.73 -0.06 15.83
C GLY A 143 -4.46 0.11 17.16
N GLY A 144 -5.26 1.15 17.22
CA GLY A 144 -6.18 1.36 18.33
C GLY A 144 -7.05 0.12 18.51
N ARG A 145 -7.50 -0.11 19.73
CA ARG A 145 -8.47 -1.16 20.07
C ARG A 145 -9.53 -1.20 18.98
N LYS A 146 -9.83 -2.40 18.48
CA LYS A 146 -10.97 -2.58 17.58
C LYS A 146 -12.15 -1.87 18.23
N PRO A 147 -12.74 -0.85 17.60
CA PRO A 147 -13.89 -0.20 18.20
C PRO A 147 -14.90 -1.31 18.50
N LYS A 148 -15.50 -1.32 19.71
CA LYS A 148 -16.63 -2.17 20.01
C LYS A 148 -17.74 -1.67 19.09
N ASN A 149 -17.88 -2.35 17.97
CA ASN A 149 -18.74 -1.93 16.88
C ASN A 149 -20.20 -2.00 17.33
N THR A 150 -20.99 -1.09 16.83
CA THR A 150 -22.43 -1.22 16.94
C THR A 150 -22.86 -2.55 16.30
N TRP A 151 -23.98 -3.13 16.74
CA TRP A 151 -24.55 -4.33 16.13
C TRP A 151 -24.88 -4.16 14.65
N LEU A 152 -24.92 -2.92 14.14
CA LEU A 152 -25.12 -2.53 12.75
C LEU A 152 -23.86 -2.64 11.89
N ALA A 153 -22.67 -2.85 12.49
CA ALA A 153 -21.42 -2.93 11.76
C ALA A 153 -21.46 -4.02 10.67
N GLY A 154 -21.20 -3.63 9.45
CA GLY A 154 -21.22 -4.53 8.27
C GLY A 154 -22.60 -4.82 7.69
N LYS A 155 -23.70 -4.46 8.38
CA LYS A 155 -25.08 -4.67 7.91
C LYS A 155 -25.62 -3.50 7.11
N MET A 156 -25.16 -2.28 7.39
CA MET A 156 -25.59 -1.08 6.68
C MET A 156 -24.75 -0.84 5.43
N LYS A 157 -25.40 -0.50 4.35
CA LYS A 157 -24.76 -0.20 3.05
C LYS A 157 -25.12 1.24 2.63
N CYS A 158 -24.21 1.86 1.89
CA CYS A 158 -24.46 3.14 1.25
C CYS A 158 -25.51 2.98 0.14
N GLY A 159 -26.59 3.77 0.18
CA GLY A 159 -27.67 3.73 -0.81
C GLY A 159 -27.22 4.08 -2.24
N HIS A 160 -26.14 4.87 -2.40
CA HIS A 160 -25.62 5.25 -3.71
C HIS A 160 -24.66 4.19 -4.30
N CYS A 161 -23.67 3.72 -3.52
CA CYS A 161 -22.62 2.86 -4.08
C CYS A 161 -22.66 1.40 -3.57
N GLY A 162 -23.61 1.03 -2.73
CA GLY A 162 -23.78 -0.31 -2.19
C GLY A 162 -22.69 -0.80 -1.23
N ARG A 163 -21.60 0.00 -0.99
CA ARG A 163 -20.54 -0.38 -0.05
C ARG A 163 -21.03 -0.36 1.39
N ALA A 164 -20.52 -1.29 2.20
CA ALA A 164 -20.78 -1.29 3.63
C ALA A 164 -20.29 0.02 4.29
N LEU A 165 -21.14 0.62 5.12
CA LEU A 165 -20.77 1.75 5.93
C LEU A 165 -19.81 1.30 7.03
N LYS A 166 -18.85 2.17 7.38
CA LYS A 166 -17.98 1.98 8.54
C LYS A 166 -18.48 2.82 9.71
N SER A 167 -18.36 2.26 10.90
CA SER A 167 -18.64 2.97 12.13
C SER A 167 -17.37 3.61 12.69
N LEU A 168 -17.45 4.86 13.07
CA LEU A 168 -16.45 5.62 13.80
C LEU A 168 -17.07 6.09 15.11
N GLY A 169 -16.46 5.75 16.24
CA GLY A 169 -16.84 6.26 17.55
C GLY A 169 -15.95 7.42 17.97
N ASN A 170 -16.50 8.38 18.71
CA ASN A 170 -15.74 9.43 19.39
C ASN A 170 -15.59 9.13 20.89
N ARG A 171 -14.78 9.95 21.59
CA ARG A 171 -14.57 9.83 23.03
C ARG A 171 -15.83 10.05 23.87
N ALA A 172 -16.83 10.75 23.33
CA ALA A 172 -18.11 11.01 23.97
C ALA A 172 -19.15 9.90 23.75
N GLY A 173 -18.77 8.75 23.21
CA GLY A 173 -19.67 7.61 22.99
C GLY A 173 -20.58 7.74 21.77
N THR A 174 -20.46 8.81 21.00
CA THR A 174 -21.25 8.99 19.78
C THR A 174 -20.69 8.16 18.64
N HIS A 175 -21.53 7.44 17.94
CA HIS A 175 -21.16 6.64 16.78
C HIS A 175 -21.62 7.31 15.49
N TYR A 176 -20.72 7.36 14.53
CA TYR A 176 -20.99 7.88 13.19
C TYR A 176 -20.83 6.75 12.18
N LEU A 177 -21.72 6.70 11.23
CA LEU A 177 -21.62 5.80 10.07
C LEU A 177 -21.24 6.62 8.83
N TYR A 178 -20.30 6.14 8.05
CA TYR A 178 -19.85 6.86 6.87
C TYR A 178 -19.54 5.93 5.69
N CYS A 179 -19.72 6.46 4.48
CA CYS A 179 -19.37 5.78 3.26
C CYS A 179 -17.85 5.82 3.01
N THR A 180 -17.23 4.66 2.94
CA THR A 180 -15.78 4.58 2.72
C THR A 180 -15.36 5.05 1.35
N LYS A 181 -16.19 4.83 0.31
CA LYS A 181 -15.90 5.31 -1.06
C LYS A 181 -15.82 6.84 -1.09
N ARG A 182 -16.77 7.53 -0.42
CA ARG A 182 -16.73 8.99 -0.29
C ARG A 182 -15.54 9.47 0.53
N ALA A 183 -15.23 8.79 1.64
CA ALA A 183 -14.10 9.15 2.49
C ALA A 183 -12.73 8.90 1.84
N ASP A 184 -12.63 7.88 0.98
CA ASP A 184 -11.37 7.49 0.35
C ASP A 184 -11.01 8.38 -0.84
N ASN A 185 -11.94 8.60 -1.76
CA ASN A 185 -11.65 9.26 -3.04
C ASN A 185 -12.71 10.27 -3.51
N MET A 186 -13.71 10.57 -2.68
CA MET A 186 -14.83 11.48 -3.01
C MET A 186 -15.71 11.05 -4.19
N SER A 187 -15.54 9.82 -4.71
CA SER A 187 -16.26 9.34 -5.90
C SER A 187 -17.67 8.81 -5.62
N CYS A 188 -18.21 9.06 -4.42
CA CYS A 188 -19.57 8.72 -4.06
C CYS A 188 -20.29 9.95 -3.47
N GLU A 189 -21.37 10.35 -4.09
CA GLU A 189 -22.25 11.43 -3.62
C GLU A 189 -23.14 11.04 -2.42
N GLY A 190 -23.07 9.78 -1.99
CA GLY A 190 -23.92 9.18 -0.98
C GLY A 190 -23.89 9.85 0.39
N CYS A 191 -24.56 9.20 1.35
CA CYS A 191 -25.00 9.73 2.64
C CYS A 191 -23.98 10.52 3.50
N GLY A 192 -22.74 10.69 3.05
CA GLY A 192 -21.73 11.36 3.87
C GLY A 192 -21.49 10.64 5.19
N THR A 193 -21.58 11.38 6.30
CA THR A 193 -21.48 10.86 7.67
C THR A 193 -22.85 10.96 8.34
N LEU A 194 -23.38 9.84 8.81
CA LEU A 194 -24.61 9.73 9.57
C LEU A 194 -24.28 9.59 11.07
N ARG A 195 -25.02 10.26 11.93
CA ARG A 195 -24.91 10.17 13.38
C ARG A 195 -25.88 9.14 13.94
#